data_dbc62e2f6948bddd3dbea4f5fe8aa506
#
_entry.id   dbc62e2f6948bddd3dbea4f5fe8aa506
#
_cell.length_a   1.000
_cell.length_b   1.000
_cell.length_c   1.000
_cell.angle_alpha   90.00
_cell.angle_beta   90.00
_cell.angle_gamma   90.00
#
_symmetry.space_group_name_H-M   'P 1'
#
loop_
_entity.id
_entity.type
_entity.pdbx_description
1 polymer ?
#
loop_
_entity_poly.entity_id
_entity_poly.type
_entity_poly.pdbx_seq_one_letter_code
_entity_poly.pdbx_strand_id
1 'polypeptide(L)'
;MSKLSLFLLSALLGCLVSGGVAGKIRVDSTGIRVVNDIHVFAAQHPGVQIQPMEKEIVPGKARVGSQTVRYNMGARIPGDALVAQTADTFEYQRAQDVSLQLTYPVNSAEAAVVSYLQLLCTQDSSEGTAYVVAGGIGQRLISIVLEAKNTKYFSYQAEYYGVQ
;
A
#
# COMPACT_ATOMS: atom_id res chain seq x y z
N MET A 1 8.13 55.14 53.96
CA MET A 1 8.28 54.89 52.54
C MET A 1 8.52 53.41 52.36
N SER A 2 7.50 52.64 52.12
CA SER A 2 7.58 51.22 51.91
C SER A 2 6.57 50.79 50.87
N LYS A 3 7.08 50.24 49.76
CA LYS A 3 6.25 49.83 48.60
C LYS A 3 5.64 48.45 48.85
N LEU A 4 4.35 48.40 48.85
CA LEU A 4 3.55 47.19 48.93
C LEU A 4 3.59 46.48 47.58
N SER A 5 4.16 45.32 47.50
CA SER A 5 4.09 44.44 46.29
C SER A 5 2.93 43.51 46.40
N LEU A 6 1.98 43.67 45.50
CA LEU A 6 0.77 42.83 45.37
C LEU A 6 1.13 41.61 44.50
N PHE A 7 1.17 40.42 45.07
CA PHE A 7 1.28 39.18 44.35
C PHE A 7 -0.08 38.74 43.87
N LEU A 8 -0.31 38.78 42.57
CA LEU A 8 -1.45 38.14 41.91
C LEU A 8 -1.16 36.66 41.73
N LEU A 9 -1.92 35.84 42.45
CA LEU A 9 -1.92 34.39 42.29
C LEU A 9 -2.89 34.04 41.17
N SER A 10 -2.40 33.78 39.95
CA SER A 10 -3.19 33.25 38.85
C SER A 10 -3.27 31.76 38.94
N ALA A 11 -4.44 31.24 39.31
CA ALA A 11 -4.74 29.81 39.24
C ALA A 11 -4.87 29.38 37.76
N LEU A 12 -3.89 28.67 37.24
CA LEU A 12 -3.96 27.98 35.94
C LEU A 12 -4.83 26.72 36.10
N LEU A 13 -6.06 26.81 35.62
CA LEU A 13 -6.94 25.67 35.44
C LEU A 13 -6.42 24.82 34.28
N GLY A 14 -5.69 23.76 34.61
CA GLY A 14 -5.18 22.79 33.63
C GLY A 14 -6.32 21.99 33.02
N CYS A 15 -6.67 22.29 31.79
CA CYS A 15 -7.55 21.46 30.98
C CYS A 15 -6.77 20.20 30.58
N LEU A 16 -7.07 19.07 31.20
CA LEU A 16 -6.60 17.74 30.77
C LEU A 16 -7.31 17.38 29.46
N VAL A 17 -6.67 17.73 28.34
CA VAL A 17 -7.04 17.16 27.04
C VAL A 17 -6.51 15.72 27.04
N SER A 18 -7.41 14.77 27.21
CA SER A 18 -7.13 13.36 26.94
C SER A 18 -6.91 13.20 25.44
N GLY A 19 -5.65 13.31 25.02
CA GLY A 19 -5.23 13.00 23.66
C GLY A 19 -5.44 11.53 23.39
N GLY A 20 -6.49 11.21 22.65
CA GLY A 20 -6.62 9.89 22.04
C GLY A 20 -5.36 9.63 21.20
N VAL A 21 -4.67 8.54 21.51
CA VAL A 21 -3.55 8.05 20.71
C VAL A 21 -4.11 7.60 19.36
N ALA A 22 -4.21 8.52 18.42
CA ALA A 22 -4.39 8.15 17.02
C ALA A 22 -3.15 7.33 16.63
N GLY A 23 -3.31 6.03 16.50
CA GLY A 23 -2.26 5.13 16.06
C GLY A 23 -1.67 5.66 14.77
N LYS A 24 -0.39 6.06 14.82
CA LYS A 24 0.34 6.52 13.65
C LYS A 24 0.43 5.35 12.70
N ILE A 25 -0.34 5.37 11.62
CA ILE A 25 -0.23 4.39 10.52
C ILE A 25 1.20 4.54 10.00
N ARG A 26 2.02 3.51 10.22
CA ARG A 26 3.37 3.47 9.67
C ARG A 26 3.24 3.17 8.18
N VAL A 27 3.38 4.18 7.35
CA VAL A 27 3.38 4.10 5.88
C VAL A 27 4.63 3.39 5.35
N ASP A 28 5.65 3.16 6.17
CA ASP A 28 6.98 2.69 5.77
C ASP A 28 7.18 1.17 5.78
N SER A 29 6.14 0.38 5.91
CA SER A 29 6.27 -1.08 6.01
C SER A 29 6.19 -1.83 4.68
N THR A 30 6.14 -1.12 3.54
CA THR A 30 6.04 -1.73 2.21
C THR A 30 7.31 -1.46 1.41
N GLY A 31 7.99 -2.52 0.96
CA GLY A 31 9.12 -2.46 0.03
C GLY A 31 8.66 -2.41 -1.40
N ILE A 32 9.25 -1.49 -2.17
CA ILE A 32 9.01 -1.36 -3.60
C ILE A 32 10.32 -1.60 -4.31
N ARG A 33 10.32 -2.45 -5.32
CA ARG A 33 11.48 -2.73 -6.15
C ARG A 33 11.06 -2.88 -7.62
N VAL A 34 11.79 -2.23 -8.53
CA VAL A 34 11.69 -2.52 -9.96
C VAL A 34 12.25 -3.91 -10.22
N VAL A 35 11.50 -4.74 -10.91
CA VAL A 35 11.88 -6.11 -11.25
C VAL A 35 11.76 -6.31 -12.77
N ASN A 36 12.29 -7.42 -13.26
CA ASN A 36 12.02 -7.87 -14.62
C ASN A 36 10.57 -8.37 -14.71
N ASP A 37 10.10 -8.61 -15.93
CA ASP A 37 8.78 -9.20 -16.14
C ASP A 37 8.63 -10.54 -15.39
N ILE A 38 7.41 -10.98 -15.22
CA ILE A 38 7.08 -12.16 -14.43
C ILE A 38 7.75 -13.45 -14.92
N HIS A 39 8.02 -13.58 -16.23
CA HIS A 39 8.68 -14.76 -16.76
C HIS A 39 10.15 -14.80 -16.38
N VAL A 40 10.83 -13.65 -16.48
CA VAL A 40 12.22 -13.52 -16.03
C VAL A 40 12.30 -13.67 -14.52
N PHE A 41 11.35 -13.08 -13.78
CA PHE A 41 11.25 -13.25 -12.33
C PHE A 41 11.12 -14.73 -11.94
N ALA A 42 10.23 -15.47 -12.62
CA ALA A 42 10.05 -16.92 -12.39
C ALA A 42 11.34 -17.72 -12.66
N ALA A 43 12.03 -17.40 -13.75
CA ALA A 43 13.28 -18.07 -14.09
C ALA A 43 14.41 -17.82 -13.06
N GLN A 44 14.42 -16.61 -12.46
CA GLN A 44 15.39 -16.23 -11.42
C GLN A 44 15.05 -16.77 -10.03
N HIS A 45 13.80 -17.20 -9.81
CA HIS A 45 13.30 -17.69 -8.52
C HIS A 45 12.64 -19.08 -8.70
N PRO A 46 13.41 -20.12 -9.03
CA PRO A 46 12.87 -21.46 -9.22
C PRO A 46 12.20 -21.96 -7.93
N GLY A 47 10.99 -22.49 -8.04
CA GLY A 47 10.19 -22.96 -6.90
C GLY A 47 9.21 -21.94 -6.32
N VAL A 48 9.24 -20.69 -6.76
CA VAL A 48 8.21 -19.70 -6.41
C VAL A 48 6.91 -20.05 -7.13
N GLN A 49 5.82 -20.16 -6.38
CA GLN A 49 4.49 -20.30 -6.95
C GLN A 49 3.98 -18.92 -7.35
N ILE A 50 3.66 -18.76 -8.63
CA ILE A 50 3.14 -17.52 -9.20
C ILE A 50 1.65 -17.69 -9.39
N GLN A 51 0.87 -16.90 -8.66
CA GLN A 51 -0.58 -16.92 -8.73
C GLN A 51 -1.10 -15.59 -9.29
N PRO A 52 -1.69 -15.57 -10.48
CA PRO A 52 -2.31 -14.35 -11.01
C PRO A 52 -3.50 -13.94 -10.15
N MET A 53 -3.63 -12.62 -9.94
CA MET A 53 -4.77 -12.04 -9.24
C MET A 53 -5.91 -11.77 -10.22
N GLU A 54 -7.13 -11.85 -9.72
CA GLU A 54 -8.33 -11.50 -10.50
C GLU A 54 -8.34 -10.00 -10.79
N LYS A 55 -8.62 -9.65 -12.05
CA LYS A 55 -8.62 -8.30 -12.59
C LYS A 55 -10.03 -7.80 -12.81
N GLU A 56 -10.35 -6.66 -12.20
CA GLU A 56 -11.62 -5.95 -12.38
C GLU A 56 -11.37 -4.58 -12.99
N ILE A 57 -12.07 -4.22 -14.08
CA ILE A 57 -12.05 -2.87 -14.64
C ILE A 57 -13.00 -2.00 -13.84
N VAL A 58 -12.52 -0.85 -13.33
CA VAL A 58 -13.32 0.10 -12.55
C VAL A 58 -13.79 1.24 -13.45
N PRO A 59 -15.08 1.30 -13.82
CA PRO A 59 -15.60 2.35 -14.70
C PRO A 59 -15.47 3.75 -14.09
N GLY A 60 -15.21 4.75 -14.93
CA GLY A 60 -15.35 6.17 -14.56
C GLY A 60 -14.30 6.75 -13.64
N LYS A 61 -13.25 5.99 -13.26
CA LYS A 61 -12.17 6.48 -12.39
C LYS A 61 -10.88 6.83 -13.11
N ALA A 62 -10.79 6.61 -14.41
CA ALA A 62 -9.58 6.85 -15.16
C ALA A 62 -9.55 8.26 -15.77
N ARG A 63 -8.35 8.82 -15.96
CA ARG A 63 -8.15 10.00 -16.80
C ARG A 63 -8.44 9.64 -18.26
N VAL A 64 -8.71 10.65 -19.10
CA VAL A 64 -8.99 10.43 -20.53
C VAL A 64 -7.85 9.64 -21.18
N GLY A 65 -8.20 8.56 -21.86
CA GLY A 65 -7.23 7.66 -22.52
C GLY A 65 -6.55 6.64 -21.60
N SER A 66 -6.99 6.53 -20.34
CA SER A 66 -6.50 5.54 -19.38
C SER A 66 -7.63 4.68 -18.87
N GLN A 67 -7.28 3.55 -18.26
CA GLN A 67 -8.21 2.69 -17.52
C GLN A 67 -7.74 2.52 -16.08
N THR A 68 -8.69 2.34 -15.17
CA THR A 68 -8.42 1.93 -13.80
C THR A 68 -8.78 0.47 -13.62
N VAL A 69 -7.86 -0.28 -13.05
CA VAL A 69 -7.98 -1.71 -12.78
C VAL A 69 -7.85 -1.93 -11.29
N ARG A 70 -8.70 -2.79 -10.75
CA ARG A 70 -8.62 -3.25 -9.38
C ARG A 70 -8.22 -4.72 -9.34
N TYR A 71 -7.33 -5.04 -8.41
CA TYR A 71 -7.01 -6.40 -8.01
C TYR A 71 -7.30 -6.53 -6.51
N ASN A 72 -8.08 -7.54 -6.14
CA ASN A 72 -8.42 -7.82 -4.76
C ASN A 72 -7.96 -9.22 -4.38
N MET A 73 -7.61 -9.38 -3.09
CA MET A 73 -7.30 -10.69 -2.52
C MET A 73 -7.81 -10.74 -1.08
N GLY A 74 -8.48 -11.84 -0.72
CA GLY A 74 -9.09 -12.00 0.60
C GLY A 74 -10.37 -11.23 0.79
N ALA A 75 -10.72 -10.96 2.05
CA ALA A 75 -11.91 -10.21 2.43
C ALA A 75 -11.67 -9.42 3.72
N ARG A 76 -12.38 -8.31 3.88
CA ARG A 76 -12.42 -7.57 5.14
C ARG A 76 -13.10 -8.43 6.19
N ILE A 77 -12.50 -8.51 7.36
CA ILE A 77 -13.01 -9.29 8.50
C ILE A 77 -13.18 -8.40 9.73
N PRO A 78 -14.06 -8.75 10.69
CA PRO A 78 -14.18 -8.01 11.94
C PRO A 78 -12.84 -7.93 12.69
N GLY A 79 -12.48 -6.71 13.10
CA GLY A 79 -11.24 -6.45 13.83
C GLY A 79 -9.99 -6.21 12.96
N ASP A 80 -10.09 -6.32 11.65
CA ASP A 80 -8.98 -5.91 10.78
C ASP A 80 -8.90 -4.38 10.65
N ALA A 81 -7.70 -3.89 10.43
CA ALA A 81 -7.41 -2.48 10.21
C ALA A 81 -6.46 -2.30 9.02
N LEU A 82 -6.37 -1.09 8.47
CA LEU A 82 -5.34 -0.74 7.50
C LEU A 82 -3.98 -0.81 8.20
N VAL A 83 -3.13 -1.74 7.77
CA VAL A 83 -1.82 -2.02 8.38
C VAL A 83 -0.65 -1.49 7.54
N ALA A 84 -0.87 -1.32 6.23
CA ALA A 84 0.08 -0.65 5.35
C ALA A 84 -0.63 -0.08 4.12
N GLN A 85 -0.04 0.98 3.58
CA GLN A 85 -0.47 1.59 2.32
C GLN A 85 0.75 2.09 1.57
N THR A 86 0.75 1.93 0.25
CA THR A 86 1.76 2.50 -0.64
C THR A 86 1.12 2.94 -1.93
N ALA A 87 1.62 4.02 -2.52
CA ALA A 87 1.17 4.55 -3.80
C ALA A 87 2.33 5.23 -4.51
N ASP A 88 2.36 5.14 -5.83
CA ASP A 88 3.31 5.88 -6.64
C ASP A 88 2.75 6.12 -8.04
N THR A 89 3.38 7.06 -8.79
CA THR A 89 2.98 7.45 -10.14
C THR A 89 4.21 7.60 -11.00
N PHE A 90 4.17 6.99 -12.18
CA PHE A 90 5.24 6.99 -13.17
C PHE A 90 4.75 7.56 -14.50
N GLU A 91 5.51 8.46 -15.07
CA GLU A 91 5.26 9.00 -16.41
C GLU A 91 6.51 8.83 -17.28
N TYR A 92 6.31 8.39 -18.52
CA TYR A 92 7.38 8.08 -19.45
C TYR A 92 7.19 8.83 -20.76
N GLN A 93 8.28 9.28 -21.35
CA GLN A 93 8.23 9.94 -22.68
C GLN A 93 7.82 8.97 -23.79
N ARG A 94 8.16 7.69 -23.64
CA ARG A 94 7.80 6.61 -24.58
C ARG A 94 7.12 5.49 -23.81
N ALA A 95 6.21 4.81 -24.51
CA ALA A 95 5.58 3.62 -23.94
C ALA A 95 6.63 2.54 -23.64
N GLN A 96 6.54 1.96 -22.46
CA GLN A 96 7.43 0.89 -22.00
C GLN A 96 6.69 -0.06 -21.05
N ASP A 97 7.31 -1.19 -20.80
CA ASP A 97 6.84 -2.13 -19.80
C ASP A 97 7.30 -1.70 -18.40
N VAL A 98 6.42 -1.81 -17.43
CA VAL A 98 6.68 -1.52 -16.02
C VAL A 98 6.40 -2.78 -15.22
N SER A 99 7.36 -3.21 -14.39
CA SER A 99 7.19 -4.33 -13.48
C SER A 99 7.74 -3.95 -12.11
N LEU A 100 6.87 -4.00 -11.10
CA LEU A 100 7.18 -3.63 -9.72
C LEU A 100 6.89 -4.79 -8.79
N GLN A 101 7.80 -5.07 -7.87
CA GLN A 101 7.55 -5.96 -6.75
C GLN A 101 7.18 -5.12 -5.51
N LEU A 102 6.01 -5.37 -4.96
CA LEU A 102 5.52 -4.80 -3.72
C LEU A 102 5.58 -5.88 -2.64
N THR A 103 6.22 -5.60 -1.51
CA THR A 103 6.35 -6.56 -0.41
C THR A 103 5.91 -5.94 0.91
N TYR A 104 5.00 -6.61 1.61
CA TYR A 104 4.58 -6.30 2.97
C TYR A 104 4.87 -7.49 3.90
N PRO A 105 5.45 -7.29 5.06
CA PRO A 105 6.22 -6.12 5.50
C PRO A 105 7.65 -6.16 4.95
N VAL A 106 8.35 -5.02 4.97
CA VAL A 106 9.78 -5.02 4.59
C VAL A 106 10.65 -5.55 5.72
N ASN A 107 10.39 -5.15 6.96
CA ASN A 107 11.28 -5.38 8.11
C ASN A 107 10.53 -5.39 9.46
N SER A 108 9.41 -6.07 9.61
CA SER A 108 8.71 -6.09 10.90
C SER A 108 8.59 -7.49 11.49
N ALA A 109 9.14 -7.68 12.69
CA ALA A 109 8.88 -8.87 13.49
C ALA A 109 7.42 -8.93 14.01
N GLU A 110 6.71 -7.82 13.99
CA GLU A 110 5.34 -7.66 14.49
C GLU A 110 4.34 -7.35 13.35
N ALA A 111 4.55 -7.94 12.17
CA ALA A 111 3.63 -7.76 11.07
C ALA A 111 2.24 -8.32 11.38
N ALA A 112 1.19 -7.61 11.00
CA ALA A 112 -0.17 -8.10 11.07
C ALA A 112 -0.39 -9.28 10.13
N VAL A 113 -1.31 -10.16 10.48
CA VAL A 113 -1.80 -11.23 9.61
C VAL A 113 -2.70 -10.60 8.55
N VAL A 114 -2.34 -10.70 7.27
CA VAL A 114 -3.07 -10.08 6.16
C VAL A 114 -4.42 -10.76 5.98
N SER A 115 -5.50 -9.99 6.07
CA SER A 115 -6.88 -10.43 5.83
C SER A 115 -7.37 -10.04 4.45
N TYR A 116 -6.97 -8.85 3.97
CA TYR A 116 -7.41 -8.30 2.70
C TYR A 116 -6.35 -7.40 2.08
N LEU A 117 -6.22 -7.49 0.78
CA LEU A 117 -5.39 -6.61 -0.04
C LEU A 117 -6.23 -6.03 -1.15
N GLN A 118 -6.07 -4.73 -1.40
CA GLN A 118 -6.59 -4.05 -2.58
C GLN A 118 -5.45 -3.34 -3.31
N LEU A 119 -5.35 -3.60 -4.61
CA LEU A 119 -4.52 -2.84 -5.53
C LEU A 119 -5.43 -2.08 -6.50
N LEU A 120 -5.20 -0.79 -6.64
CA LEU A 120 -5.86 0.05 -7.62
C LEU A 120 -4.80 0.61 -8.56
N CYS A 121 -4.88 0.27 -9.84
CA CYS A 121 -3.90 0.65 -10.84
C CYS A 121 -4.56 1.48 -11.94
N THR A 122 -3.94 2.59 -12.32
CA THR A 122 -4.39 3.40 -13.48
C THR A 122 -3.28 3.44 -14.51
N GLN A 123 -3.60 3.09 -15.74
CA GLN A 123 -2.65 2.99 -16.84
C GLN A 123 -3.31 3.34 -18.17
N ASP A 124 -2.53 3.77 -19.16
CA ASP A 124 -3.00 4.07 -20.51
C ASP A 124 -2.93 2.86 -21.47
N SER A 125 -2.55 1.70 -20.96
CA SER A 125 -2.55 0.42 -21.65
C SER A 125 -3.65 -0.50 -21.10
N SER A 126 -4.17 -1.41 -21.94
CA SER A 126 -5.09 -2.46 -21.51
C SER A 126 -4.38 -3.70 -20.95
N GLU A 127 -3.06 -3.79 -21.15
CA GLU A 127 -2.28 -4.97 -20.80
C GLU A 127 -1.57 -4.78 -19.44
N GLY A 128 -1.67 -5.79 -18.61
CA GLY A 128 -1.05 -5.84 -17.30
C GLY A 128 -1.76 -6.80 -16.38
N THR A 129 -1.05 -7.28 -15.40
CA THR A 129 -1.54 -8.27 -14.41
C THR A 129 -0.78 -8.10 -13.10
N ALA A 130 -1.42 -8.45 -11.99
CA ALA A 130 -0.78 -8.59 -10.69
C ALA A 130 -0.64 -10.09 -10.35
N TYR A 131 0.48 -10.46 -9.74
CA TYR A 131 0.79 -11.83 -9.37
C TYR A 131 1.24 -11.88 -7.91
N VAL A 132 0.69 -12.79 -7.13
CA VAL A 132 1.24 -13.12 -5.82
C VAL A 132 2.43 -14.06 -6.04
N VAL A 133 3.57 -13.70 -5.47
CA VAL A 133 4.84 -14.44 -5.63
C VAL A 133 5.38 -14.96 -4.29
N ALA A 134 4.87 -14.48 -3.17
CA ALA A 134 5.17 -15.02 -1.84
C ALA A 134 4.09 -14.64 -0.83
N GLY A 135 3.89 -15.46 0.18
CA GLY A 135 2.93 -15.22 1.23
C GLY A 135 1.49 -15.23 0.75
N GLY A 136 0.63 -14.46 1.41
CA GLY A 136 -0.79 -14.34 1.05
C GLY A 136 -1.71 -14.07 2.24
N ILE A 137 -3.00 -14.23 2.01
CA ILE A 137 -4.03 -14.06 3.04
C ILE A 137 -3.84 -15.09 4.15
N GLY A 138 -4.03 -14.65 5.40
CA GLY A 138 -3.78 -15.46 6.58
C GLY A 138 -2.30 -15.55 6.98
N GLN A 139 -1.41 -14.87 6.25
CA GLN A 139 0.03 -14.86 6.53
C GLN A 139 0.49 -13.46 6.94
N ARG A 140 1.66 -13.38 7.59
CA ARG A 140 2.29 -12.10 7.97
C ARG A 140 3.19 -11.52 6.88
N LEU A 141 3.15 -12.10 5.70
CA LEU A 141 3.92 -11.71 4.52
C LEU A 141 3.03 -11.80 3.29
N ILE A 142 3.11 -10.80 2.42
CA ILE A 142 2.63 -10.90 1.05
C ILE A 142 3.56 -10.13 0.12
N SER A 143 3.95 -10.76 -0.99
CA SER A 143 4.74 -10.14 -2.03
C SER A 143 4.05 -10.31 -3.38
N ILE A 144 3.98 -9.23 -4.14
CA ILE A 144 3.22 -9.14 -5.39
C ILE A 144 4.14 -8.57 -6.45
N VAL A 145 4.11 -9.14 -7.64
CA VAL A 145 4.65 -8.52 -8.86
C VAL A 145 3.49 -7.93 -9.63
N LEU A 146 3.57 -6.63 -9.89
CA LEU A 146 2.58 -5.83 -10.60
C LEU A 146 3.15 -5.41 -11.94
N GLU A 147 2.49 -5.74 -13.04
CA GLU A 147 2.91 -5.44 -14.39
C GLU A 147 1.91 -4.55 -15.12
N ALA A 148 2.44 -3.57 -15.88
CA ALA A 148 1.74 -2.84 -16.91
C ALA A 148 2.60 -2.85 -18.18
N LYS A 149 2.02 -3.23 -19.32
CA LYS A 149 2.73 -3.37 -20.59
C LYS A 149 2.46 -2.17 -21.48
N ASN A 150 3.48 -1.74 -22.23
CA ASN A 150 3.36 -0.71 -23.26
C ASN A 150 2.65 0.55 -22.76
N THR A 151 3.02 1.08 -21.59
CA THR A 151 2.36 2.20 -20.93
C THR A 151 3.28 3.43 -20.86
N LYS A 152 2.72 4.63 -21.02
CA LYS A 152 3.39 5.91 -20.77
C LYS A 152 3.02 6.49 -19.42
N TYR A 153 1.87 6.07 -18.88
CA TYR A 153 1.39 6.48 -17.59
C TYR A 153 0.99 5.25 -16.77
N PHE A 154 1.56 5.15 -15.59
CA PHE A 154 1.24 4.10 -14.65
C PHE A 154 1.19 4.67 -13.23
N SER A 155 0.08 4.47 -12.53
CA SER A 155 0.01 4.74 -11.11
C SER A 155 -0.62 3.56 -10.39
N TYR A 156 -0.22 3.35 -9.14
CA TYR A 156 -0.83 2.33 -8.30
C TYR A 156 -1.06 2.86 -6.88
N GLN A 157 -2.03 2.27 -6.22
CA GLN A 157 -2.29 2.38 -4.79
C GLN A 157 -2.53 0.97 -4.25
N ALA A 158 -1.74 0.57 -3.26
CA ALA A 158 -1.88 -0.71 -2.57
C ALA A 158 -2.28 -0.47 -1.12
N GLU A 159 -3.31 -1.15 -0.66
CA GLU A 159 -3.81 -1.10 0.71
C GLU A 159 -3.84 -2.50 1.30
N TYR A 160 -3.17 -2.67 2.42
CA TYR A 160 -3.09 -3.93 3.15
C TYR A 160 -3.88 -3.82 4.44
N TYR A 161 -4.79 -4.74 4.64
CA TYR A 161 -5.58 -4.85 5.86
C TYR A 161 -5.22 -6.13 6.59
N GLY A 162 -5.22 -6.09 7.91
CA GLY A 162 -4.84 -7.25 8.71
C GLY A 162 -5.20 -7.12 10.17
N VAL A 163 -5.01 -8.22 10.88
CA VAL A 163 -5.20 -8.35 12.33
C VAL A 163 -3.85 -8.52 13.01
N GLN A 164 -3.62 -7.79 14.08
CA GLN A 164 -2.41 -7.87 14.93
C GLN A 164 -2.45 -9.09 15.84
#